data_099b53dbc2b6bc71b5ef12e0bc79b887
#
_entry.id   099b53dbc2b6bc71b5ef12e0bc79b887
#
_cell.length_a   1.000
_cell.length_b   1.000
_cell.length_c   1.000
_cell.angle_alpha   90.00
_cell.angle_beta   90.00
_cell.angle_gamma   90.00
#
_symmetry.space_group_name_H-M   'P 1'
#
loop_
_entity.id
_entity.type
_entity.pdbx_description
1 polymer ?
#
loop_
_entity_poly.entity_id
_entity_poly.type
_entity_poly.pdbx_seq_one_letter_code
_entity_poly.pdbx_strand_id
1 'polypeptide(L)'
;KAEQEPELAYAINATAPQILAEEAKRLGCGIVHYSTDYVYDGSKNAPLVETDVTNPLNVYGASKLAGDQAVAASGADYLVLRTSWVYGARGANFMRTILRLAQEREELKIVADQIGAPTWSRMIAEATAAIVAQCHGPRGGGMAAVKGVYHLTAAGQTSWHGFTEAILELSRELPPFGGRKLQRVLPIPTSEYPLPAKRSPYSVLSNQRLLDTFGLQLPDWRDSLRQVVASFA
;
A
#
# COMPACT_ATOMS: atom_id res chain seq x y z
N LYS A 1 -16.01 0.96 -6.78
CA LYS A 1 -16.80 -0.16 -6.23
C LYS A 1 -17.20 0.07 -4.77
N ALA A 2 -16.26 0.30 -3.84
CA ALA A 2 -16.63 0.46 -2.41
C ALA A 2 -17.68 1.56 -2.20
N GLU A 3 -17.58 2.71 -2.88
CA GLU A 3 -18.58 3.78 -2.84
C GLU A 3 -19.96 3.36 -3.37
N GLN A 4 -20.01 2.38 -4.25
CA GLN A 4 -21.25 1.86 -4.85
C GLN A 4 -21.82 0.66 -4.10
N GLU A 5 -20.96 -0.06 -3.38
CA GLU A 5 -21.28 -1.31 -2.67
C GLU A 5 -20.72 -1.28 -1.23
N PRO A 6 -21.15 -0.30 -0.38
CA PRO A 6 -20.57 -0.12 0.94
C PRO A 6 -20.77 -1.33 1.85
N GLU A 7 -21.92 -1.97 1.81
CA GLU A 7 -22.20 -3.17 2.62
C GLU A 7 -21.21 -4.29 2.29
N LEU A 8 -20.97 -4.55 1.01
CA LEU A 8 -20.00 -5.56 0.57
C LEU A 8 -18.57 -5.16 0.98
N ALA A 9 -18.23 -3.87 0.90
CA ALA A 9 -16.93 -3.38 1.35
C ALA A 9 -16.71 -3.63 2.86
N TYR A 10 -17.70 -3.37 3.69
CA TYR A 10 -17.63 -3.66 5.13
C TYR A 10 -17.63 -5.16 5.42
N ALA A 11 -18.42 -5.97 4.71
CA ALA A 11 -18.41 -7.42 4.88
C ALA A 11 -17.01 -8.01 4.63
N ILE A 12 -16.33 -7.56 3.57
CA ILE A 12 -15.00 -8.06 3.19
C ILE A 12 -13.90 -7.45 4.07
N ASN A 13 -13.94 -6.14 4.34
CA ASN A 13 -12.85 -5.41 4.96
C ASN A 13 -12.94 -5.31 6.48
N ALA A 14 -14.11 -5.52 7.09
CA ALA A 14 -14.33 -5.45 8.52
C ALA A 14 -14.85 -6.77 9.10
N THR A 15 -15.99 -7.27 8.64
CA THR A 15 -16.63 -8.47 9.23
C THR A 15 -15.78 -9.73 9.03
N ALA A 16 -15.25 -9.96 7.84
CA ALA A 16 -14.40 -11.13 7.59
C ALA A 16 -13.10 -11.10 8.42
N PRO A 17 -12.32 -9.99 8.48
CA PRO A 17 -11.17 -9.88 9.39
C PRO A 17 -11.53 -10.06 10.87
N GLN A 18 -12.70 -9.57 11.32
CA GLN A 18 -13.19 -9.80 12.68
C GLN A 18 -13.33 -11.28 12.97
N ILE A 19 -14.09 -12.02 12.13
CA ILE A 19 -14.31 -13.46 12.29
C ILE A 19 -12.99 -14.22 12.31
N LEU A 20 -12.06 -13.89 11.40
CA LEU A 20 -10.74 -14.51 11.33
C LEU A 20 -9.93 -14.25 12.61
N ALA A 21 -9.99 -13.04 13.16
CA ALA A 21 -9.27 -12.70 14.39
C ALA A 21 -9.88 -13.39 15.63
N GLU A 22 -11.21 -13.49 15.71
CA GLU A 22 -11.90 -14.24 16.76
C GLU A 22 -11.51 -15.73 16.71
N GLU A 23 -11.47 -16.33 15.52
CA GLU A 23 -11.02 -17.71 15.34
C GLU A 23 -9.53 -17.89 15.64
N ALA A 24 -8.68 -16.93 15.26
CA ALA A 24 -7.26 -16.95 15.60
C ALA A 24 -7.07 -16.98 17.13
N LYS A 25 -7.82 -16.15 17.87
CA LYS A 25 -7.84 -16.17 19.35
C LYS A 25 -8.27 -17.54 19.88
N ARG A 26 -9.38 -18.08 19.36
CA ARG A 26 -9.90 -19.40 19.78
C ARG A 26 -8.89 -20.53 19.58
N LEU A 27 -8.12 -20.46 18.49
CA LEU A 27 -7.09 -21.44 18.14
C LEU A 27 -5.72 -21.18 18.81
N GLY A 28 -5.55 -20.07 19.53
CA GLY A 28 -4.28 -19.69 20.13
C GLY A 28 -3.19 -19.35 19.12
N CYS A 29 -3.57 -18.87 17.92
CA CYS A 29 -2.63 -18.44 16.89
C CYS A 29 -2.71 -16.93 16.65
N GLY A 30 -1.64 -16.37 16.05
CA GLY A 30 -1.61 -14.96 15.66
C GLY A 30 -2.24 -14.71 14.29
N ILE A 31 -2.63 -13.46 14.04
CA ILE A 31 -3.18 -13.01 12.76
C ILE A 31 -2.37 -11.83 12.21
N VAL A 32 -2.07 -11.86 10.91
CA VAL A 32 -1.54 -10.71 10.16
C VAL A 32 -2.65 -10.16 9.26
N HIS A 33 -2.99 -8.89 9.45
CA HIS A 33 -4.00 -8.17 8.69
C HIS A 33 -3.37 -7.05 7.88
N TYR A 34 -3.56 -7.05 6.56
CA TYR A 34 -3.14 -5.94 5.71
C TYR A 34 -4.17 -4.82 5.69
N SER A 35 -3.72 -3.60 5.94
CA SER A 35 -4.51 -2.39 5.91
C SER A 35 -3.95 -1.37 4.90
N THR A 36 -4.33 -0.11 5.00
CA THR A 36 -4.12 0.90 3.96
C THR A 36 -3.83 2.28 4.55
N ASP A 37 -3.10 3.10 3.80
CA ASP A 37 -2.93 4.55 4.01
C ASP A 37 -4.25 5.33 3.92
N TYR A 38 -5.28 4.79 3.27
CA TYR A 38 -6.61 5.41 3.15
C TYR A 38 -7.37 5.54 4.49
N VAL A 39 -6.83 5.03 5.58
CA VAL A 39 -7.36 5.28 6.93
C VAL A 39 -7.08 6.71 7.41
N TYR A 40 -6.20 7.44 6.72
CA TYR A 40 -5.83 8.83 7.02
C TYR A 40 -6.39 9.81 5.99
N ASP A 41 -6.61 11.06 6.39
CA ASP A 41 -7.12 12.12 5.51
C ASP A 41 -6.04 12.87 4.72
N GLY A 42 -4.78 12.75 5.13
CA GLY A 42 -3.65 13.44 4.48
C GLY A 42 -3.57 14.92 4.75
N SER A 43 -4.17 15.42 5.82
CA SER A 43 -4.09 16.82 6.25
C SER A 43 -2.72 17.20 6.80
N LYS A 44 -1.92 16.20 7.22
CA LYS A 44 -0.57 16.39 7.76
C LYS A 44 0.45 16.48 6.62
N ASN A 45 1.30 17.54 6.64
CA ASN A 45 2.38 17.75 5.67
C ASN A 45 3.71 17.09 6.11
N ALA A 46 3.66 15.94 6.74
CA ALA A 46 4.81 15.16 7.18
C ALA A 46 4.44 13.68 7.19
N PRO A 47 5.42 12.75 7.12
CA PRO A 47 5.12 11.33 7.17
C PRO A 47 4.23 10.96 8.36
N LEU A 48 3.16 10.21 8.05
CA LEU A 48 2.19 9.75 9.04
C LEU A 48 2.80 8.65 9.90
N VAL A 49 2.53 8.68 11.20
CA VAL A 49 2.91 7.65 12.16
C VAL A 49 1.68 6.87 12.62
N GLU A 50 1.86 5.68 13.18
CA GLU A 50 0.76 4.78 13.56
C GLU A 50 -0.18 5.35 14.62
N THR A 51 0.29 6.34 15.39
CA THR A 51 -0.48 7.04 16.43
C THR A 51 -1.21 8.29 15.93
N ASP A 52 -1.00 8.69 14.65
CA ASP A 52 -1.75 9.80 14.07
C ASP A 52 -3.24 9.47 13.98
N VAL A 53 -4.07 10.50 14.12
CA VAL A 53 -5.53 10.37 14.08
C VAL A 53 -5.98 9.83 12.72
N THR A 54 -6.75 8.75 12.75
CA THR A 54 -7.37 8.20 11.55
C THR A 54 -8.66 8.96 11.21
N ASN A 55 -8.83 9.36 9.94
CA ASN A 55 -10.00 10.07 9.43
C ASN A 55 -10.21 9.72 7.94
N PRO A 56 -10.73 8.52 7.63
CA PRO A 56 -10.87 8.05 6.25
C PRO A 56 -11.83 8.92 5.45
N LEU A 57 -11.45 9.27 4.22
CA LEU A 57 -12.21 10.16 3.33
C LEU A 57 -13.20 9.43 2.41
N ASN A 58 -13.21 8.10 2.43
CA ASN A 58 -14.01 7.28 1.53
C ASN A 58 -14.41 5.94 2.19
N VAL A 59 -15.36 5.24 1.59
CA VAL A 59 -15.90 3.97 2.11
C VAL A 59 -14.83 2.89 2.22
N TYR A 60 -13.91 2.81 1.26
CA TYR A 60 -12.82 1.84 1.33
C TYR A 60 -11.96 2.06 2.58
N GLY A 61 -11.48 3.27 2.81
CA GLY A 61 -10.70 3.61 3.99
C GLY A 61 -11.46 3.36 5.29
N ALA A 62 -12.74 3.76 5.35
CA ALA A 62 -13.60 3.55 6.52
C ALA A 62 -13.82 2.06 6.82
N SER A 63 -14.10 1.24 5.81
CA SER A 63 -14.28 -0.20 5.98
C SER A 63 -12.98 -0.91 6.39
N LYS A 64 -11.82 -0.47 5.86
CA LYS A 64 -10.51 -1.01 6.27
C LYS A 64 -10.17 -0.63 7.71
N LEU A 65 -10.44 0.62 8.13
CA LEU A 65 -10.25 1.06 9.50
C LEU A 65 -11.12 0.27 10.49
N ALA A 66 -12.38 0.01 10.11
CA ALA A 66 -13.26 -0.84 10.92
C ALA A 66 -12.68 -2.26 11.09
N GLY A 67 -12.05 -2.81 10.06
CA GLY A 67 -11.33 -4.09 10.14
C GLY A 67 -10.11 -4.03 11.06
N ASP A 68 -9.29 -2.96 10.97
CA ASP A 68 -8.15 -2.74 11.89
C ASP A 68 -8.62 -2.76 13.35
N GLN A 69 -9.71 -2.03 13.63
CA GLN A 69 -10.30 -1.92 14.97
C GLN A 69 -10.87 -3.26 15.46
N ALA A 70 -11.57 -3.99 14.59
CA ALA A 70 -12.14 -5.28 14.92
C ALA A 70 -11.06 -6.33 15.24
N VAL A 71 -9.99 -6.38 14.44
CA VAL A 71 -8.83 -7.25 14.70
C VAL A 71 -8.18 -6.88 16.04
N ALA A 72 -7.97 -5.60 16.32
CA ALA A 72 -7.36 -5.14 17.57
C ALA A 72 -8.25 -5.47 18.81
N ALA A 73 -9.57 -5.39 18.67
CA ALA A 73 -10.54 -5.67 19.72
C ALA A 73 -10.77 -7.17 19.98
N SER A 74 -10.42 -8.07 19.05
CA SER A 74 -10.66 -9.51 19.14
C SER A 74 -9.98 -10.19 20.32
N GLY A 75 -8.89 -9.59 20.82
CA GLY A 75 -8.02 -10.17 21.84
C GLY A 75 -7.07 -11.26 21.33
N ALA A 76 -6.98 -11.46 20.03
CA ALA A 76 -5.93 -12.27 19.40
C ALA A 76 -4.56 -11.57 19.45
N ASP A 77 -3.50 -12.31 19.24
CA ASP A 77 -2.21 -11.74 18.91
C ASP A 77 -2.22 -11.33 17.46
N TYR A 78 -1.95 -10.04 17.17
CA TYR A 78 -2.15 -9.51 15.83
C TYR A 78 -1.05 -8.56 15.37
N LEU A 79 -0.87 -8.50 14.06
CA LEU A 79 -0.15 -7.45 13.38
C LEU A 79 -1.05 -6.85 12.30
N VAL A 80 -1.34 -5.56 12.40
CA VAL A 80 -1.99 -4.79 11.34
C VAL A 80 -0.90 -4.05 10.57
N LEU A 81 -0.73 -4.40 9.29
CA LEU A 81 0.29 -3.82 8.41
C LEU A 81 -0.37 -2.85 7.43
N ARG A 82 -0.28 -1.53 7.70
CA ARG A 82 -0.76 -0.50 6.78
C ARG A 82 0.25 -0.28 5.67
N THR A 83 -0.20 -0.41 4.45
CA THR A 83 0.61 -0.22 3.24
C THR A 83 -0.03 0.79 2.29
N SER A 84 0.70 1.22 1.25
CA SER A 84 0.23 2.20 0.28
C SER A 84 0.64 1.86 -1.16
N TRP A 85 -0.15 2.29 -2.13
CA TRP A 85 0.15 2.27 -3.58
C TRP A 85 0.73 0.95 -4.06
N VAL A 86 0.12 -0.17 -3.64
CA VAL A 86 0.63 -1.52 -3.92
C VAL A 86 0.60 -1.82 -5.42
N TYR A 87 1.73 -2.25 -5.94
CA TYR A 87 1.89 -2.65 -7.33
C TYR A 87 2.75 -3.93 -7.46
N GLY A 88 2.78 -4.50 -8.67
CA GLY A 88 3.60 -5.68 -8.95
C GLY A 88 3.66 -6.04 -10.43
N ALA A 89 4.52 -7.01 -10.76
CA ALA A 89 4.68 -7.51 -12.13
C ALA A 89 3.43 -8.20 -12.68
N ARG A 90 2.54 -8.68 -11.81
CA ARG A 90 1.33 -9.43 -12.17
C ARG A 90 0.08 -8.75 -11.62
N GLY A 91 -1.09 -9.14 -12.14
CA GLY A 91 -2.38 -8.60 -11.74
C GLY A 91 -2.65 -7.19 -12.27
N ALA A 92 -3.85 -6.68 -12.05
CA ALA A 92 -4.24 -5.32 -12.43
C ALA A 92 -3.69 -4.32 -11.39
N ASN A 93 -2.85 -3.38 -11.82
CA ASN A 93 -2.30 -2.34 -10.97
C ASN A 93 -1.90 -1.12 -11.79
N PHE A 94 -1.54 -0.02 -11.12
CA PHE A 94 -1.20 1.25 -11.76
C PHE A 94 -0.04 1.11 -12.76
N MET A 95 1.09 0.49 -12.37
CA MET A 95 2.27 0.34 -13.23
C MET A 95 1.91 -0.37 -14.54
N ARG A 96 1.20 -1.50 -14.47
CA ARG A 96 0.78 -2.23 -15.67
C ARG A 96 -0.20 -1.44 -16.53
N THR A 97 -1.06 -0.64 -15.91
CA THR A 97 -1.96 0.26 -16.62
C THR A 97 -1.18 1.31 -17.40
N ILE A 98 -0.16 1.94 -16.80
CA ILE A 98 0.71 2.90 -17.48
C ILE A 98 1.45 2.25 -18.63
N LEU A 99 2.07 1.09 -18.43
CA LEU A 99 2.79 0.36 -19.49
C LEU A 99 1.88 0.03 -20.68
N ARG A 100 0.63 -0.38 -20.43
CA ARG A 100 -0.36 -0.63 -21.49
C ARG A 100 -0.77 0.66 -22.21
N LEU A 101 -1.14 1.69 -21.45
CA LEU A 101 -1.57 2.97 -22.02
C LEU A 101 -0.46 3.65 -22.83
N ALA A 102 0.80 3.47 -22.45
CA ALA A 102 1.94 3.98 -23.20
C ALA A 102 2.07 3.37 -24.60
N GLN A 103 1.55 2.16 -24.84
CA GLN A 103 1.48 1.53 -26.17
C GLN A 103 0.31 2.04 -27.00
N GLU A 104 -0.76 2.51 -26.34
CA GLU A 104 -2.04 2.81 -26.98
C GLU A 104 -2.22 4.30 -27.27
N ARG A 105 -1.61 5.20 -26.47
CA ARG A 105 -1.86 6.65 -26.48
C ARG A 105 -0.60 7.46 -26.70
N GLU A 106 -0.76 8.62 -27.36
CA GLU A 106 0.32 9.59 -27.56
C GLU A 106 0.52 10.52 -26.37
N GLU A 107 -0.51 10.71 -25.55
CA GLU A 107 -0.50 11.58 -24.38
C GLU A 107 -1.21 10.92 -23.20
N LEU A 108 -0.64 11.12 -21.99
CA LEU A 108 -1.28 10.78 -20.72
C LEU A 108 -1.34 12.01 -19.83
N LYS A 109 -2.47 12.19 -19.15
CA LYS A 109 -2.66 13.18 -18.09
C LYS A 109 -2.67 12.47 -16.76
N ILE A 110 -1.73 12.80 -15.88
CA ILE A 110 -1.53 12.09 -14.61
C ILE A 110 -1.49 13.06 -13.44
N VAL A 111 -2.20 12.72 -12.36
CA VAL A 111 -2.27 13.54 -11.14
C VAL A 111 -0.89 13.73 -10.52
N ALA A 112 -0.52 14.98 -10.22
CA ALA A 112 0.79 15.36 -9.71
C ALA A 112 0.78 15.89 -8.25
N ASP A 113 -0.39 16.19 -7.71
CA ASP A 113 -0.60 16.77 -6.37
C ASP A 113 -1.07 15.76 -5.31
N GLN A 114 -1.01 14.47 -5.61
CA GLN A 114 -1.15 13.39 -4.63
C GLN A 114 0.21 12.75 -4.40
N ILE A 115 0.68 12.74 -3.15
CA ILE A 115 2.00 12.24 -2.76
C ILE A 115 1.87 10.98 -1.92
N GLY A 116 2.65 9.95 -2.26
CA GLY A 116 2.66 8.67 -1.56
C GLY A 116 3.92 7.86 -1.86
N ALA A 117 3.97 6.62 -1.41
CA ALA A 117 5.10 5.71 -1.64
C ALA A 117 4.63 4.45 -2.37
N PRO A 118 4.94 4.30 -3.68
CA PRO A 118 4.65 3.07 -4.41
C PRO A 118 5.37 1.88 -3.77
N THR A 119 4.63 0.86 -3.37
CA THR A 119 5.17 -0.27 -2.63
C THR A 119 4.98 -1.58 -3.39
N TRP A 120 6.09 -2.25 -3.71
CA TRP A 120 6.06 -3.52 -4.42
C TRP A 120 5.52 -4.65 -3.53
N SER A 121 4.48 -5.34 -3.99
CA SER A 121 3.83 -6.43 -3.26
C SER A 121 4.77 -7.56 -2.82
N ARG A 122 5.83 -7.84 -3.58
CA ARG A 122 6.85 -8.81 -3.19
C ARG A 122 7.64 -8.36 -1.96
N MET A 123 8.02 -7.08 -1.88
CA MET A 123 8.71 -6.54 -0.70
C MET A 123 7.83 -6.61 0.55
N ILE A 124 6.52 -6.36 0.41
CA ILE A 124 5.55 -6.55 1.50
C ILE A 124 5.54 -8.00 1.95
N ALA A 125 5.48 -8.95 1.02
CA ALA A 125 5.46 -10.38 1.35
C ALA A 125 6.76 -10.84 2.03
N GLU A 126 7.93 -10.44 1.52
CA GLU A 126 9.24 -10.76 2.08
C GLU A 126 9.42 -10.17 3.49
N ALA A 127 9.04 -8.90 3.69
CA ALA A 127 9.08 -8.27 5.00
C ALA A 127 8.11 -8.96 5.98
N THR A 128 6.91 -9.30 5.54
CA THR A 128 5.94 -10.04 6.38
C THR A 128 6.48 -11.40 6.79
N ALA A 129 7.11 -12.14 5.86
CA ALA A 129 7.73 -13.43 6.18
C ALA A 129 8.86 -13.26 7.21
N ALA A 130 9.71 -12.23 7.07
CA ALA A 130 10.77 -11.92 8.03
C ALA A 130 10.20 -11.55 9.42
N ILE A 131 9.14 -10.74 9.48
CA ILE A 131 8.45 -10.39 10.73
C ILE A 131 7.91 -11.66 11.43
N VAL A 132 7.19 -12.49 10.67
CA VAL A 132 6.61 -13.74 11.21
C VAL A 132 7.72 -14.69 11.70
N ALA A 133 8.82 -14.83 10.95
CA ALA A 133 9.96 -15.64 11.36
C ALA A 133 10.61 -15.12 12.65
N GLN A 134 10.73 -13.79 12.82
CA GLN A 134 11.24 -13.20 14.05
C GLN A 134 10.32 -13.47 15.25
N CYS A 135 8.98 -13.39 15.06
CA CYS A 135 8.01 -13.71 16.11
C CYS A 135 8.12 -15.15 16.61
N HIS A 136 8.44 -16.09 15.71
CA HIS A 136 8.54 -17.52 16.03
C HIS A 136 9.98 -18.00 16.31
N GLY A 137 10.97 -17.13 16.18
CA GLY A 137 12.37 -17.47 16.44
C GLY A 137 12.67 -17.67 17.95
N PRO A 138 13.85 -18.26 18.30
CA PRO A 138 14.22 -18.56 19.69
C PRO A 138 14.28 -17.34 20.63
N ARG A 139 14.40 -16.14 20.08
CA ARG A 139 14.44 -14.86 20.81
C ARG A 139 13.14 -14.09 20.70
N GLY A 140 12.19 -14.55 19.90
CA GLY A 140 10.88 -13.90 19.73
C GLY A 140 9.96 -14.30 20.88
N GLY A 141 9.40 -13.35 21.58
CA GLY A 141 8.36 -13.58 22.61
C GLY A 141 6.98 -13.94 22.03
N GLY A 142 6.93 -14.45 20.78
CA GLY A 142 5.69 -14.63 20.03
C GLY A 142 5.16 -13.31 19.43
N MET A 143 4.09 -13.41 18.67
CA MET A 143 3.41 -12.21 18.12
C MET A 143 2.81 -11.33 19.23
N ALA A 144 2.49 -11.92 20.39
CA ALA A 144 1.99 -11.22 21.58
C ALA A 144 2.91 -10.08 22.05
N ALA A 145 4.22 -10.30 21.99
CA ALA A 145 5.21 -9.32 22.45
C ALA A 145 5.30 -8.07 21.56
N VAL A 146 4.89 -8.18 20.31
CA VAL A 146 5.02 -7.13 19.29
C VAL A 146 3.68 -6.78 18.63
N LYS A 147 2.57 -7.23 19.21
CA LYS A 147 1.24 -6.97 18.65
C LYS A 147 0.95 -5.48 18.48
N GLY A 148 0.32 -5.12 17.37
CA GLY A 148 -0.02 -3.73 17.10
C GLY A 148 -0.16 -3.40 15.63
N VAL A 149 -0.24 -2.09 15.37
CA VAL A 149 -0.30 -1.51 14.03
C VAL A 149 1.11 -1.09 13.63
N TYR A 150 1.48 -1.37 12.39
CA TYR A 150 2.76 -0.99 11.79
C TYR A 150 2.53 -0.45 10.38
N HIS A 151 3.32 0.52 9.99
CA HIS A 151 3.42 0.95 8.61
C HIS A 151 4.45 0.09 7.87
N LEU A 152 4.08 -0.35 6.67
CA LEU A 152 4.91 -1.21 5.83
C LEU A 152 4.85 -0.72 4.38
N THR A 153 5.69 0.25 4.04
CA THR A 153 5.79 0.85 2.71
C THR A 153 7.24 0.93 2.24
N ALA A 154 7.45 1.12 0.95
CA ALA A 154 8.76 1.49 0.45
C ALA A 154 9.24 2.82 1.05
N ALA A 155 10.55 3.01 1.11
CA ALA A 155 11.15 4.29 1.49
C ALA A 155 10.99 5.33 0.36
N GLY A 156 11.14 6.61 0.70
CA GLY A 156 10.98 7.72 -0.24
C GLY A 156 9.52 8.09 -0.49
N GLN A 157 9.31 8.99 -1.42
CA GLN A 157 7.98 9.47 -1.82
C GLN A 157 7.99 9.98 -3.25
N THR A 158 6.81 9.98 -3.89
CA THR A 158 6.61 10.52 -5.23
C THR A 158 5.14 10.85 -5.46
N SER A 159 4.82 11.55 -6.57
CA SER A 159 3.44 11.68 -7.05
C SER A 159 3.08 10.54 -8.02
N TRP A 160 1.80 10.41 -8.37
CA TRP A 160 1.40 9.49 -9.45
C TRP A 160 2.08 9.87 -10.78
N HIS A 161 2.25 11.18 -11.04
CA HIS A 161 2.97 11.66 -12.21
C HIS A 161 4.44 11.23 -12.15
N GLY A 162 5.17 11.49 -11.05
CA GLY A 162 6.57 11.08 -10.91
C GLY A 162 6.76 9.56 -10.94
N PHE A 163 5.80 8.79 -10.39
CA PHE A 163 5.83 7.34 -10.51
C PHE A 163 5.67 6.91 -11.98
N THR A 164 4.78 7.57 -12.74
CA THR A 164 4.60 7.31 -14.17
C THR A 164 5.88 7.60 -14.95
N GLU A 165 6.53 8.73 -14.70
CA GLU A 165 7.80 9.07 -15.36
C GLU A 165 8.88 8.01 -15.11
N ALA A 166 9.02 7.56 -13.86
CA ALA A 166 9.97 6.51 -13.50
C ALA A 166 9.66 5.16 -14.17
N ILE A 167 8.38 4.75 -14.24
CA ILE A 167 7.96 3.54 -14.95
C ILE A 167 8.39 3.62 -16.42
N LEU A 168 8.13 4.74 -17.06
CA LEU A 168 8.43 4.95 -18.48
C LEU A 168 9.93 5.03 -18.75
N GLU A 169 10.69 5.68 -17.89
CA GLU A 169 12.14 5.74 -17.98
C GLU A 169 12.77 4.35 -17.88
N LEU A 170 12.45 3.62 -16.82
CA LEU A 170 13.04 2.31 -16.55
C LEU A 170 12.63 1.22 -17.55
N SER A 171 11.45 1.36 -18.17
CA SER A 171 10.95 0.40 -19.17
C SER A 171 11.35 0.74 -20.62
N ARG A 172 12.08 1.82 -20.84
CA ARG A 172 12.31 2.38 -22.19
C ARG A 172 12.98 1.40 -23.15
N GLU A 173 13.95 0.66 -22.67
CA GLU A 173 14.79 -0.24 -23.48
C GLU A 173 14.33 -1.70 -23.41
N LEU A 174 13.28 -1.99 -22.62
CA LEU A 174 12.82 -3.35 -22.48
C LEU A 174 11.86 -3.74 -23.62
N PRO A 175 12.11 -4.83 -24.35
CA PRO A 175 11.06 -5.47 -25.10
C PRO A 175 10.00 -6.00 -24.11
N PRO A 176 8.72 -5.79 -24.27
CA PRO A 176 7.94 -5.25 -25.38
C PRO A 176 7.59 -3.75 -25.25
N PHE A 177 8.27 -2.97 -24.42
CA PHE A 177 7.87 -1.59 -24.09
C PHE A 177 8.63 -0.49 -24.86
N GLY A 178 9.66 -0.84 -25.64
CA GLY A 178 10.52 0.12 -26.34
C GLY A 178 9.85 0.86 -27.51
N GLY A 179 8.87 0.26 -28.17
CA GLY A 179 8.18 0.84 -29.35
C GLY A 179 6.88 1.58 -29.02
N ARG A 180 6.79 2.22 -27.84
CA ARG A 180 5.55 2.88 -27.35
C ARG A 180 5.15 4.09 -28.20
N LYS A 181 3.84 4.34 -28.29
CA LYS A 181 3.26 5.52 -28.94
C LYS A 181 3.38 6.79 -28.10
N LEU A 182 3.52 6.64 -26.78
CA LEU A 182 3.49 7.76 -25.83
C LEU A 182 4.64 8.73 -26.08
N GLN A 183 4.30 9.99 -26.33
CA GLN A 183 5.21 11.10 -26.58
C GLN A 183 5.35 12.00 -25.34
N ARG A 184 4.28 12.18 -24.55
CA ARG A 184 4.28 13.10 -23.41
C ARG A 184 3.37 12.65 -22.28
N VAL A 185 3.79 12.98 -21.05
CA VAL A 185 3.00 12.85 -19.82
C VAL A 185 2.80 14.25 -19.26
N LEU A 186 1.55 14.64 -19.08
CA LEU A 186 1.19 15.96 -18.55
C LEU A 186 0.79 15.84 -17.08
N PRO A 187 1.42 16.61 -16.18
CA PRO A 187 0.96 16.72 -14.81
C PRO A 187 -0.35 17.50 -14.75
N ILE A 188 -1.32 16.96 -14.01
CA ILE A 188 -2.60 17.62 -13.75
C ILE A 188 -2.89 17.64 -12.24
N PRO A 189 -3.65 18.63 -11.74
CA PRO A 189 -4.14 18.59 -10.38
C PRO A 189 -5.27 17.57 -10.21
N THR A 190 -5.50 17.12 -8.98
CA THR A 190 -6.60 16.21 -8.62
C THR A 190 -7.96 16.71 -9.09
N SER A 191 -8.19 18.03 -9.11
CA SER A 191 -9.43 18.67 -9.55
C SER A 191 -9.78 18.39 -11.02
N GLU A 192 -8.78 18.10 -11.86
CA GLU A 192 -8.99 17.73 -13.28
C GLU A 192 -9.23 16.23 -13.48
N TYR A 193 -9.16 15.43 -12.40
CA TYR A 193 -9.40 13.99 -12.46
C TYR A 193 -10.40 13.56 -11.39
N PRO A 194 -11.69 14.00 -11.48
CA PRO A 194 -12.69 13.68 -10.48
C PRO A 194 -12.98 12.19 -10.43
N LEU A 195 -12.95 11.62 -9.23
CA LEU A 195 -13.29 10.23 -8.93
C LEU A 195 -14.38 10.18 -7.87
N PRO A 196 -15.24 9.13 -7.87
CA PRO A 196 -16.25 8.96 -6.83
C PRO A 196 -15.68 8.90 -5.41
N ALA A 197 -14.53 8.24 -5.24
CA ALA A 197 -13.82 8.15 -3.97
C ALA A 197 -12.84 9.34 -3.81
N LYS A 198 -13.01 10.13 -2.77
CA LYS A 198 -12.06 11.19 -2.41
C LYS A 198 -10.72 10.57 -2.00
N ARG A 199 -9.62 11.11 -2.49
CA ARG A 199 -8.26 10.65 -2.18
C ARG A 199 -7.53 11.67 -1.32
N SER A 200 -6.68 11.16 -0.43
CA SER A 200 -5.77 11.96 0.37
C SER A 200 -4.72 12.65 -0.51
N PRO A 201 -4.43 13.94 -0.32
CA PRO A 201 -3.34 14.63 -1.02
C PRO A 201 -1.96 14.16 -0.57
N TYR A 202 -1.82 13.65 0.66
CA TYR A 202 -0.56 13.17 1.22
C TYR A 202 -0.77 11.87 2.00
N SER A 203 -0.11 10.80 1.58
CA SER A 203 -0.27 9.45 2.15
C SER A 203 1.07 8.75 2.45
N VAL A 204 2.14 9.53 2.64
CA VAL A 204 3.44 8.97 3.00
C VAL A 204 3.39 8.47 4.43
N LEU A 205 3.74 7.19 4.64
CA LEU A 205 3.78 6.54 5.94
C LEU A 205 5.23 6.45 6.46
N SER A 206 5.43 6.72 7.75
CA SER A 206 6.71 6.49 8.42
C SER A 206 6.84 5.02 8.81
N ASN A 207 7.93 4.38 8.41
CA ASN A 207 8.25 3.00 8.80
C ASN A 207 9.11 2.92 10.08
N GLN A 208 9.22 4.01 10.85
CA GLN A 208 10.15 4.07 11.99
C GLN A 208 9.84 3.00 13.04
N ARG A 209 8.55 2.81 13.37
CA ARG A 209 8.14 1.77 14.32
C ARG A 209 8.50 0.37 13.84
N LEU A 210 8.37 0.09 12.54
CA LEU A 210 8.77 -1.18 11.95
C LEU A 210 10.28 -1.39 12.09
N LEU A 211 11.08 -0.36 11.82
CA LEU A 211 12.54 -0.38 11.96
C LEU A 211 12.95 -0.62 13.43
N ASP A 212 12.37 0.13 14.37
CA ASP A 212 12.70 0.04 15.79
C ASP A 212 12.32 -1.33 16.38
N THR A 213 11.23 -1.94 15.90
CA THR A 213 10.73 -3.21 16.45
C THR A 213 11.39 -4.44 15.81
N PHE A 214 11.56 -4.43 14.48
CA PHE A 214 12.00 -5.61 13.72
C PHE A 214 13.35 -5.44 13.01
N GLY A 215 13.96 -4.25 13.06
CA GLY A 215 15.17 -3.93 12.31
C GLY A 215 14.97 -3.96 10.79
N LEU A 216 13.72 -3.82 10.32
CA LEU A 216 13.37 -3.93 8.91
C LEU A 216 13.10 -2.56 8.30
N GLN A 217 13.70 -2.34 7.14
CA GLN A 217 13.47 -1.17 6.29
C GLN A 217 13.34 -1.62 4.85
N LEU A 218 12.23 -1.27 4.19
CA LEU A 218 12.08 -1.55 2.77
C LEU A 218 12.97 -0.61 1.95
N PRO A 219 13.45 -1.07 0.77
CA PRO A 219 14.21 -0.22 -0.16
C PRO A 219 13.41 1.02 -0.59
N ASP A 220 14.13 1.98 -1.17
CA ASP A 220 13.48 3.11 -1.85
C ASP A 220 12.54 2.59 -2.96
N TRP A 221 11.43 3.30 -3.15
CA TRP A 221 10.40 2.91 -4.14
C TRP A 221 10.96 2.80 -5.56
N ARG A 222 11.95 3.64 -5.92
CA ARG A 222 12.56 3.64 -7.26
C ARG A 222 13.47 2.43 -7.46
N ASP A 223 14.18 1.99 -6.43
CA ASP A 223 15.00 0.78 -6.47
C ASP A 223 14.13 -0.47 -6.59
N SER A 224 13.04 -0.52 -5.84
CA SER A 224 12.04 -1.58 -5.96
C SER A 224 11.42 -1.60 -7.38
N LEU A 225 11.08 -0.43 -7.93
CA LEU A 225 10.55 -0.34 -9.30
C LEU A 225 11.54 -0.85 -10.34
N ARG A 226 12.84 -0.52 -10.21
CA ARG A 226 13.88 -1.03 -11.09
C ARG A 226 13.92 -2.55 -11.13
N GLN A 227 13.83 -3.21 -9.96
CA GLN A 227 13.79 -4.67 -9.86
C GLN A 227 12.53 -5.27 -10.51
N VAL A 228 11.36 -4.66 -10.29
CA VAL A 228 10.12 -5.13 -10.93
C VAL A 228 10.22 -5.01 -12.44
N VAL A 229 10.68 -3.88 -12.94
CA VAL A 229 10.79 -3.63 -14.38
C VAL A 229 11.79 -4.59 -15.02
N ALA A 230 12.94 -4.83 -14.36
CA ALA A 230 13.92 -5.82 -14.83
C ALA A 230 13.36 -7.26 -14.92
N SER A 231 12.31 -7.59 -14.14
CA SER A 231 11.67 -8.91 -14.20
C SER A 231 10.81 -9.16 -15.45
N PHE A 232 10.67 -8.16 -16.32
CA PHE A 232 10.01 -8.29 -17.64
C PHE A 232 10.99 -8.58 -18.78
N ALA A 233 12.30 -8.55 -18.52
CA ALA A 233 13.37 -8.82 -19.47
C ALA A 233 13.50 -10.30 -19.87
#